data_6f2470edcbb22830179149709a1b45ea
#
_entry.id   6f2470edcbb22830179149709a1b45ea
#
_cell.length_a   1.000
_cell.length_b   1.000
_cell.length_c   1.000
_cell.angle_alpha   90.00
_cell.angle_beta   90.00
_cell.angle_gamma   90.00
#
_symmetry.space_group_name_H-M   'P 1'
#
loop_
_entity.id
_entity.type
_entity.pdbx_description
1 polymer ?
#
loop_
_entity_poly.entity_id
_entity_poly.type
_entity_poly.pdbx_seq_one_letter_code
_entity_poly.pdbx_strand_id
1 'polypeptide(L)'
;RLDFINGAYLVVLENNLPEESIRWLCDNGKAPILADPVSTIKAEKLRPVLGKLAALKPNRLEAELLSDMSICTREDAAQAARKLLDTGLGTVYISLGAEGIYAADRSGETAWVPCARCTVANATGGGDAVAAALAARMVRGDSLAETARWAVGAGALACEAETTINPAMSWDNIETILNRR
;
A
#
# COMPACT_ATOMS: atom_id res chain seq x y z
N ARG A 1 -22.69 -9.69 10.14
CA ARG A 1 -21.34 -9.10 10.29
C ARG A 1 -21.00 -8.04 9.23
N LEU A 2 -21.75 -7.97 8.11
CA LEU A 2 -21.54 -6.94 7.09
C LEU A 2 -21.76 -5.53 7.65
N ASP A 3 -22.75 -5.34 8.52
CA ASP A 3 -23.00 -4.04 9.16
C ASP A 3 -21.83 -3.57 10.03
N PHE A 4 -21.13 -4.50 10.69
CA PHE A 4 -19.91 -4.19 11.43
C PHE A 4 -18.79 -3.72 10.49
N ILE A 5 -18.59 -4.40 9.36
CA ILE A 5 -17.60 -4.02 8.35
C ILE A 5 -17.95 -2.65 7.75
N ASN A 6 -19.22 -2.44 7.45
CA ASN A 6 -19.70 -1.18 6.87
C ASN A 6 -19.62 0.02 7.81
N GLY A 7 -19.48 -0.22 9.12
CA GLY A 7 -19.23 0.81 10.12
C GLY A 7 -17.76 1.25 10.24
N ALA A 8 -16.85 0.60 9.52
CA ALA A 8 -15.44 0.96 9.54
C ALA A 8 -15.15 2.21 8.67
N TYR A 9 -14.22 3.05 9.11
CA TYR A 9 -13.71 4.16 8.30
C TYR A 9 -12.89 3.67 7.10
N LEU A 10 -12.21 2.55 7.24
CA LEU A 10 -11.42 1.88 6.22
C LEU A 10 -11.29 0.40 6.58
N VAL A 11 -11.38 -0.46 5.58
CA VAL A 11 -11.09 -1.90 5.69
C VAL A 11 -9.73 -2.17 5.08
N VAL A 12 -8.83 -2.79 5.83
CA VAL A 12 -7.58 -3.32 5.29
C VAL A 12 -7.81 -4.77 4.91
N LEU A 13 -7.63 -5.08 3.64
CA LEU A 13 -7.90 -6.39 3.06
C LEU A 13 -6.58 -7.05 2.61
N GLU A 14 -6.24 -8.17 3.21
CA GLU A 14 -5.18 -9.06 2.74
C GLU A 14 -5.71 -10.15 1.83
N ASN A 15 -4.94 -10.49 0.79
CA ASN A 15 -5.33 -11.51 -0.20
C ASN A 15 -5.14 -12.96 0.25
N ASN A 16 -5.09 -13.22 1.57
CA ASN A 16 -5.13 -14.57 2.11
C ASN A 16 -6.54 -15.20 2.07
N LEU A 17 -7.57 -14.39 1.83
CA LEU A 17 -8.96 -14.86 1.69
C LEU A 17 -9.19 -15.58 0.34
N PRO A 18 -10.22 -16.46 0.27
CA PRO A 18 -10.71 -16.99 -1.00
C PRO A 18 -11.17 -15.86 -1.93
N GLU A 19 -10.98 -16.02 -3.24
CA GLU A 19 -11.34 -15.00 -4.24
C GLU A 19 -12.82 -14.63 -4.18
N GLU A 20 -13.68 -15.63 -4.00
CA GLU A 20 -15.14 -15.44 -3.85
C GLU A 20 -15.50 -14.54 -2.65
N SER A 21 -14.77 -14.69 -1.53
CA SER A 21 -14.97 -13.85 -0.34
C SER A 21 -14.53 -12.40 -0.58
N ILE A 22 -13.41 -12.21 -1.31
CA ILE A 22 -12.92 -10.89 -1.71
C ILE A 22 -13.95 -10.22 -2.63
N ARG A 23 -14.40 -10.92 -3.66
CA ARG A 23 -15.43 -10.42 -4.59
C ARG A 23 -16.71 -10.05 -3.84
N TRP A 24 -17.19 -10.97 -2.99
CA TRP A 24 -18.40 -10.72 -2.22
C TRP A 24 -18.29 -9.48 -1.33
N LEU A 25 -17.14 -9.31 -0.65
CA LEU A 25 -16.90 -8.13 0.17
C LEU A 25 -16.89 -6.84 -0.65
N CYS A 26 -16.20 -6.84 -1.80
CA CYS A 26 -16.15 -5.69 -2.71
C CYS A 26 -17.51 -5.37 -3.36
N ASP A 27 -18.40 -6.36 -3.52
CA ASP A 27 -19.71 -6.17 -4.12
C ASP A 27 -20.77 -5.70 -3.12
N ASN A 28 -20.66 -6.09 -1.86
CA ASN A 28 -21.68 -5.85 -0.84
C ASN A 28 -21.21 -4.88 0.26
N GLY A 29 -19.90 -4.68 0.42
CA GLY A 29 -19.32 -3.74 1.36
C GLY A 29 -19.52 -2.30 0.93
N LYS A 30 -19.68 -1.40 1.93
CA LYS A 30 -19.80 0.06 1.71
C LYS A 30 -18.59 0.83 2.23
N ALA A 31 -17.86 0.26 3.18
CA ALA A 31 -16.64 0.87 3.69
C ALA A 31 -15.54 0.87 2.62
N PRO A 32 -14.73 1.93 2.52
CA PRO A 32 -13.59 1.96 1.60
C PRO A 32 -12.59 0.84 1.95
N ILE A 33 -11.99 0.24 0.92
CA ILE A 33 -11.05 -0.88 1.07
C ILE A 33 -9.67 -0.48 0.59
N LEU A 34 -8.65 -0.61 1.46
CA LEU A 34 -7.24 -0.66 1.12
C LEU A 34 -6.83 -2.12 1.00
N ALA A 35 -6.43 -2.57 -0.19
CA ALA A 35 -5.99 -3.95 -0.40
C ALA A 35 -4.46 -4.07 -0.43
N ASP A 36 -3.96 -5.13 0.24
CA ASP A 36 -2.58 -5.61 0.13
C ASP A 36 -2.57 -6.94 -0.63
N PRO A 37 -1.90 -7.03 -1.79
CA PRO A 37 -1.85 -8.26 -2.58
C PRO A 37 -1.13 -9.42 -1.90
N VAL A 38 -0.21 -9.16 -0.97
CA VAL A 38 0.60 -10.11 -0.18
C VAL A 38 1.63 -10.89 -1.01
N SER A 39 1.30 -11.31 -2.22
CA SER A 39 2.20 -12.00 -3.15
C SER A 39 1.66 -11.94 -4.58
N THR A 40 2.55 -12.14 -5.57
CA THR A 40 2.18 -12.16 -6.98
C THR A 40 1.08 -13.19 -7.29
N ILE A 41 1.20 -14.42 -6.76
CA ILE A 41 0.20 -15.48 -6.98
C ILE A 41 -1.18 -15.07 -6.44
N LYS A 42 -1.22 -14.40 -5.29
CA LYS A 42 -2.48 -13.96 -4.67
C LYS A 42 -3.03 -12.69 -5.30
N ALA A 43 -2.17 -11.84 -5.85
CA ALA A 43 -2.55 -10.57 -6.47
C ALA A 43 -3.58 -10.76 -7.60
N GLU A 44 -3.51 -11.85 -8.36
CA GLU A 44 -4.46 -12.17 -9.43
C GLU A 44 -5.93 -12.14 -8.98
N LYS A 45 -6.21 -12.51 -7.72
CA LYS A 45 -7.56 -12.48 -7.16
C LYS A 45 -8.17 -11.07 -7.11
N LEU A 46 -7.32 -10.01 -7.15
CA LEU A 46 -7.77 -8.62 -7.11
C LEU A 46 -8.17 -8.09 -8.48
N ARG A 47 -7.71 -8.67 -9.60
CA ARG A 47 -8.01 -8.16 -10.95
C ARG A 47 -9.49 -7.86 -11.17
N PRO A 48 -10.43 -8.77 -10.80
CA PRO A 48 -11.85 -8.53 -11.05
C PRO A 48 -12.47 -7.42 -10.19
N VAL A 49 -11.79 -7.00 -9.13
CA VAL A 49 -12.31 -6.05 -8.15
C VAL A 49 -11.49 -4.76 -8.01
N LEU A 50 -10.42 -4.59 -8.80
CA LEU A 50 -9.54 -3.40 -8.73
C LEU A 50 -10.34 -2.10 -8.73
N GLY A 51 -11.30 -1.96 -9.61
CA GLY A 51 -12.14 -0.76 -9.72
C GLY A 51 -13.07 -0.48 -8.55
N LYS A 52 -13.19 -1.39 -7.59
CA LYS A 52 -14.00 -1.26 -6.37
C LYS A 52 -13.16 -0.90 -5.14
N LEU A 53 -11.84 -0.92 -5.26
CA LEU A 53 -10.92 -0.61 -4.18
C LEU A 53 -10.73 0.90 -4.04
N ALA A 54 -10.74 1.40 -2.80
CA ALA A 54 -10.35 2.76 -2.49
C ALA A 54 -8.85 2.97 -2.67
N ALA A 55 -8.06 1.96 -2.27
CA ALA A 55 -6.61 1.99 -2.45
C ALA A 55 -6.03 0.59 -2.63
N LEU A 56 -4.87 0.53 -3.29
CA LEU A 56 -4.07 -0.67 -3.49
C LEU A 56 -2.61 -0.38 -3.11
N LYS A 57 -2.00 -1.30 -2.37
CA LYS A 57 -0.57 -1.22 -1.99
C LYS A 57 0.20 -2.40 -2.56
N PRO A 58 0.52 -2.44 -3.83
CA PRO A 58 1.35 -3.49 -4.41
C PRO A 58 2.83 -3.19 -4.19
N ASN A 59 3.65 -4.23 -4.13
CA ASN A 59 5.08 -4.10 -4.39
C ASN A 59 5.34 -4.05 -5.91
N ARG A 60 6.62 -3.89 -6.33
CA ARG A 60 7.00 -3.84 -7.75
C ARG A 60 6.44 -5.01 -8.56
N LEU A 61 6.70 -6.25 -8.11
CA LEU A 61 6.31 -7.46 -8.85
C LEU A 61 4.79 -7.62 -8.92
N GLU A 62 4.09 -7.26 -7.87
CA GLU A 62 2.62 -7.28 -7.84
C GLU A 62 2.02 -6.19 -8.74
N ALA A 63 2.64 -5.01 -8.77
CA ALA A 63 2.24 -3.93 -9.68
C ALA A 63 2.50 -4.30 -11.14
N GLU A 64 3.65 -4.90 -11.46
CA GLU A 64 3.96 -5.43 -12.79
C GLU A 64 2.91 -6.44 -13.26
N LEU A 65 2.59 -7.42 -12.38
CA LEU A 65 1.59 -8.43 -12.66
C LEU A 65 0.22 -7.80 -12.93
N LEU A 66 -0.27 -6.95 -12.02
CA LEU A 66 -1.61 -6.39 -12.10
C LEU A 66 -1.78 -5.36 -13.23
N SER A 67 -0.69 -4.69 -13.63
CA SER A 67 -0.69 -3.72 -14.74
C SER A 67 -0.33 -4.35 -16.09
N ASP A 68 0.14 -5.60 -16.12
CA ASP A 68 0.74 -6.26 -17.30
C ASP A 68 1.87 -5.40 -17.92
N MET A 69 2.75 -4.85 -17.08
CA MET A 69 3.88 -4.00 -17.47
C MET A 69 5.09 -4.30 -16.61
N SER A 70 6.30 -4.24 -17.19
CA SER A 70 7.54 -4.25 -16.41
C SER A 70 7.84 -2.87 -15.83
N ILE A 71 8.38 -2.82 -14.61
CA ILE A 71 8.73 -1.58 -13.90
C ILE A 71 10.24 -1.56 -13.68
N CYS A 72 10.99 -0.94 -14.58
CA CYS A 72 12.43 -0.75 -14.52
C CYS A 72 12.83 0.69 -14.16
N THR A 73 12.00 1.66 -14.50
CA THR A 73 12.22 3.08 -14.30
C THR A 73 11.08 3.74 -13.52
N ARG A 74 11.27 5.01 -13.16
CA ARG A 74 10.19 5.82 -12.54
C ARG A 74 9.03 6.05 -13.50
N GLU A 75 9.35 6.23 -14.76
CA GLU A 75 8.38 6.40 -15.84
C GLU A 75 7.51 5.15 -16.00
N ASP A 76 8.11 3.96 -15.90
CA ASP A 76 7.36 2.70 -15.93
C ASP A 76 6.43 2.58 -14.72
N ALA A 77 6.90 2.95 -13.52
CA ALA A 77 6.06 2.95 -12.32
C ALA A 77 4.86 3.90 -12.48
N ALA A 78 5.08 5.08 -13.08
CA ALA A 78 4.00 6.02 -13.35
C ALA A 78 3.00 5.49 -14.38
N GLN A 79 3.47 4.79 -15.42
CA GLN A 79 2.61 4.17 -16.43
C GLN A 79 1.81 3.00 -15.85
N ALA A 80 2.46 2.13 -15.05
CA ALA A 80 1.81 1.02 -14.36
C ALA A 80 0.71 1.53 -13.41
N ALA A 81 1.02 2.57 -12.62
CA ALA A 81 0.05 3.20 -11.73
C ALA A 81 -1.16 3.74 -12.51
N ARG A 82 -0.93 4.45 -13.63
CA ARG A 82 -2.00 4.97 -14.48
C ARG A 82 -2.89 3.85 -15.00
N LYS A 83 -2.29 2.76 -15.50
CA LYS A 83 -3.03 1.60 -15.99
C LYS A 83 -3.88 0.92 -14.90
N LEU A 84 -3.38 0.88 -13.66
CA LEU A 84 -4.16 0.40 -12.51
C LEU A 84 -5.32 1.35 -12.19
N LEU A 85 -5.10 2.66 -12.21
CA LEU A 85 -6.15 3.66 -11.97
C LEU A 85 -7.25 3.64 -13.06
N ASP A 86 -6.89 3.33 -14.32
CA ASP A 86 -7.83 3.20 -15.43
C ASP A 86 -8.85 2.06 -15.22
N THR A 87 -8.57 1.08 -14.35
CA THR A 87 -9.53 0.04 -13.96
C THR A 87 -10.67 0.58 -13.09
N GLY A 88 -10.52 1.80 -12.58
CA GLY A 88 -11.44 2.38 -11.61
C GLY A 88 -10.91 2.37 -10.16
N LEU A 89 -9.68 1.92 -9.90
CA LEU A 89 -9.00 2.00 -8.61
C LEU A 89 -8.90 3.44 -8.12
N GLY A 90 -9.15 3.71 -6.83
CA GLY A 90 -9.10 5.06 -6.26
C GLY A 90 -7.68 5.63 -6.18
N THR A 91 -6.79 4.91 -5.52
CA THR A 91 -5.40 5.32 -5.25
C THR A 91 -4.48 4.10 -5.32
N VAL A 92 -3.26 4.27 -5.79
CA VAL A 92 -2.23 3.23 -5.76
C VAL A 92 -0.96 3.73 -5.09
N TYR A 93 -0.37 2.88 -4.23
CA TYR A 93 0.90 3.10 -3.55
C TYR A 93 1.86 1.96 -3.91
N ILE A 94 2.65 2.11 -4.96
CA ILE A 94 3.60 1.09 -5.42
C ILE A 94 4.87 1.17 -4.56
N SER A 95 5.12 0.15 -3.74
CA SER A 95 6.35 0.06 -2.96
C SER A 95 7.49 -0.53 -3.81
N LEU A 96 8.60 0.19 -3.85
CA LEU A 96 9.76 -0.08 -4.72
C LEU A 96 11.03 -0.37 -3.91
N GLY A 97 10.88 -0.87 -2.69
CA GLY A 97 11.98 -1.20 -1.81
C GLY A 97 12.85 0.02 -1.49
N ALA A 98 14.15 -0.07 -1.75
CA ALA A 98 15.11 1.02 -1.49
C ALA A 98 14.84 2.31 -2.30
N GLU A 99 14.02 2.25 -3.34
CA GLU A 99 13.63 3.42 -4.12
C GLU A 99 12.48 4.20 -3.48
N GLY A 100 11.78 3.61 -2.50
CA GLY A 100 10.67 4.24 -1.79
C GLY A 100 9.29 3.85 -2.31
N ILE A 101 8.37 4.81 -2.38
CA ILE A 101 6.99 4.61 -2.83
C ILE A 101 6.67 5.59 -3.96
N TYR A 102 6.10 5.07 -5.05
CA TYR A 102 5.37 5.87 -6.02
C TYR A 102 3.88 5.80 -5.70
N ALA A 103 3.23 6.95 -5.55
CA ALA A 103 1.81 7.07 -5.27
C ALA A 103 1.12 7.86 -6.38
N ALA A 104 -0.09 7.46 -6.74
CA ALA A 104 -0.95 8.16 -7.69
C ALA A 104 -2.43 7.94 -7.36
N ASP A 105 -3.28 8.90 -7.69
CA ASP A 105 -4.72 8.81 -7.52
C ASP A 105 -5.51 9.18 -8.78
N ARG A 106 -6.82 9.00 -8.75
CA ARG A 106 -7.72 9.33 -9.87
C ARG A 106 -7.82 10.82 -10.19
N SER A 107 -7.45 11.71 -9.27
CA SER A 107 -7.47 13.14 -9.54
C SER A 107 -6.31 13.57 -10.45
N GLY A 108 -5.32 12.68 -10.61
CA GLY A 108 -4.08 12.95 -11.30
C GLY A 108 -2.97 13.43 -10.37
N GLU A 109 -3.21 13.47 -9.04
CA GLU A 109 -2.14 13.74 -8.07
C GLU A 109 -1.16 12.58 -8.07
N THR A 110 0.14 12.89 -8.05
CA THR A 110 1.22 11.91 -7.99
C THR A 110 2.28 12.34 -6.98
N ALA A 111 2.92 11.36 -6.35
CA ALA A 111 4.04 11.59 -5.44
C ALA A 111 5.10 10.50 -5.60
N TRP A 112 6.36 10.89 -5.63
CA TRP A 112 7.50 10.00 -5.47
C TRP A 112 8.16 10.30 -4.13
N VAL A 113 8.05 9.36 -3.20
CA VAL A 113 8.64 9.48 -1.87
C VAL A 113 9.84 8.54 -1.78
N PRO A 114 11.08 9.05 -1.71
CA PRO A 114 12.27 8.20 -1.61
C PRO A 114 12.29 7.45 -0.29
N CYS A 115 12.96 6.28 -0.27
CA CYS A 115 13.13 5.50 0.94
C CYS A 115 13.86 6.32 2.02
N ALA A 116 13.39 6.23 3.25
CA ALA A 116 14.10 6.80 4.38
C ALA A 116 15.39 6.03 4.67
N ARG A 117 16.43 6.71 5.13
CA ARG A 117 17.70 6.06 5.49
C ARG A 117 17.50 5.14 6.70
N CYS A 118 17.78 3.86 6.54
CA CYS A 118 17.69 2.87 7.59
C CYS A 118 18.80 1.80 7.42
N THR A 119 19.14 1.13 8.51
CA THR A 119 20.00 -0.06 8.46
C THR A 119 19.09 -1.29 8.47
N VAL A 120 19.03 -2.00 7.35
CA VAL A 120 18.18 -3.16 7.21
C VAL A 120 18.74 -4.34 7.97
N ALA A 121 18.09 -4.73 9.06
CA ALA A 121 18.36 -5.96 9.80
C ALA A 121 17.46 -7.11 9.30
N ASN A 122 16.17 -6.83 9.06
CA ASN A 122 15.21 -7.80 8.53
C ASN A 122 14.14 -7.08 7.71
N ALA A 123 13.92 -7.50 6.46
CA ALA A 123 12.91 -6.90 5.59
C ALA A 123 11.48 -7.46 5.82
N THR A 124 11.33 -8.54 6.62
CA THR A 124 10.04 -9.15 6.93
C THR A 124 9.20 -8.22 7.80
N GLY A 125 7.93 -8.03 7.44
CA GLY A 125 7.03 -7.11 8.15
C GLY A 125 7.09 -5.65 7.67
N GLY A 126 8.08 -5.28 6.83
CA GLY A 126 8.15 -3.93 6.25
C GLY A 126 6.92 -3.60 5.41
N GLY A 127 6.41 -4.55 4.63
CA GLY A 127 5.18 -4.41 3.84
C GLY A 127 3.94 -4.17 4.69
N ASP A 128 3.82 -4.90 5.81
CA ASP A 128 2.71 -4.79 6.75
C ASP A 128 2.74 -3.43 7.47
N ALA A 129 3.94 -2.97 7.87
CA ALA A 129 4.12 -1.66 8.47
C ALA A 129 3.74 -0.53 7.51
N VAL A 130 4.11 -0.65 6.22
CA VAL A 130 3.66 0.27 5.15
C VAL A 130 2.15 0.27 5.05
N ALA A 131 1.50 -0.90 4.97
CA ALA A 131 0.04 -1.00 4.87
C ALA A 131 -0.67 -0.38 6.07
N ALA A 132 -0.18 -0.64 7.29
CA ALA A 132 -0.72 -0.08 8.52
C ALA A 132 -0.62 1.46 8.55
N ALA A 133 0.53 2.00 8.16
CA ALA A 133 0.74 3.45 8.11
C ALA A 133 -0.15 4.10 7.04
N LEU A 134 -0.24 3.52 5.84
CA LEU A 134 -1.17 3.98 4.79
C LEU A 134 -2.60 4.04 5.33
N ALA A 135 -3.07 2.95 5.94
CA ALA A 135 -4.43 2.90 6.48
C ALA A 135 -4.69 4.00 7.52
N ALA A 136 -3.78 4.16 8.48
CA ALA A 136 -3.92 5.15 9.55
C ALA A 136 -3.93 6.58 8.99
N ARG A 137 -3.08 6.90 8.01
CA ARG A 137 -2.96 8.24 7.42
C ARG A 137 -4.12 8.55 6.47
N MET A 138 -4.60 7.55 5.71
CA MET A 138 -5.82 7.67 4.90
C MET A 138 -7.05 7.99 5.76
N VAL A 139 -7.23 7.31 6.90
CA VAL A 139 -8.33 7.59 7.83
C VAL A 139 -8.26 9.00 8.41
N ARG A 140 -7.07 9.55 8.58
CA ARG A 140 -6.87 10.95 9.02
C ARG A 140 -7.18 11.98 7.93
N GLY A 141 -7.25 11.54 6.66
CA GLY A 141 -7.46 12.44 5.53
C GLY A 141 -6.20 13.21 5.11
N ASP A 142 -5.01 12.66 5.38
CA ASP A 142 -3.76 13.28 4.94
C ASP A 142 -3.66 13.28 3.41
N SER A 143 -2.85 14.18 2.83
CA SER A 143 -2.57 14.21 1.39
C SER A 143 -1.91 12.93 0.91
N LEU A 144 -1.97 12.67 -0.41
CA LEU A 144 -1.32 11.52 -1.05
C LEU A 144 0.16 11.43 -0.69
N ALA A 145 0.88 12.55 -0.83
CA ALA A 145 2.31 12.62 -0.57
C ALA A 145 2.65 12.38 0.91
N GLU A 146 1.88 12.97 1.83
CA GLU A 146 2.12 12.82 3.26
C GLU A 146 1.79 11.40 3.72
N THR A 147 0.71 10.80 3.22
CA THR A 147 0.37 9.39 3.46
C THR A 147 1.51 8.46 3.02
N ALA A 148 2.03 8.65 1.81
CA ALA A 148 3.16 7.87 1.30
C ALA A 148 4.45 8.10 2.12
N ARG A 149 4.70 9.34 2.57
CA ARG A 149 5.87 9.69 3.39
C ARG A 149 5.88 8.92 4.71
N TRP A 150 4.79 8.92 5.44
CA TRP A 150 4.67 8.17 6.70
C TRP A 150 4.76 6.67 6.49
N ALA A 151 4.22 6.15 5.40
CA ALA A 151 4.32 4.75 5.04
C ALA A 151 5.77 4.31 4.77
N VAL A 152 6.54 5.14 4.05
CA VAL A 152 7.98 4.92 3.85
C VAL A 152 8.72 4.87 5.18
N GLY A 153 8.45 5.82 6.09
CA GLY A 153 9.07 5.84 7.42
C GLY A 153 8.73 4.60 8.25
N ALA A 154 7.48 4.15 8.23
CA ALA A 154 7.05 2.95 8.94
C ALA A 154 7.72 1.70 8.41
N GLY A 155 7.80 1.54 7.08
CA GLY A 155 8.52 0.44 6.44
C GLY A 155 10.02 0.43 6.78
N ALA A 156 10.67 1.59 6.74
CA ALA A 156 12.08 1.74 7.11
C ALA A 156 12.32 1.38 8.57
N LEU A 157 11.48 1.88 9.50
CA LEU A 157 11.57 1.56 10.93
C LEU A 157 11.34 0.07 11.20
N ALA A 158 10.40 -0.56 10.51
CA ALA A 158 10.16 -1.99 10.63
C ALA A 158 11.41 -2.79 10.24
N CYS A 159 12.09 -2.41 9.17
CA CYS A 159 13.28 -3.09 8.67
C CYS A 159 14.52 -2.95 9.58
N GLU A 160 14.57 -2.02 10.52
CA GLU A 160 15.70 -1.87 11.47
C GLU A 160 15.71 -2.91 12.59
N ALA A 161 14.61 -3.63 12.82
CA ALA A 161 14.55 -4.67 13.82
C ALA A 161 14.91 -6.05 13.25
N GLU A 162 15.53 -6.89 14.07
CA GLU A 162 15.77 -8.31 13.73
C GLU A 162 14.46 -9.12 13.71
N THR A 163 13.48 -8.70 14.49
CA THR A 163 12.15 -9.31 14.57
C THR A 163 11.19 -8.73 13.53
N THR A 164 10.20 -9.52 13.11
CA THR A 164 9.17 -9.11 12.16
C THR A 164 8.39 -7.87 12.63
N ILE A 165 8.18 -7.73 13.93
CA ILE A 165 7.53 -6.56 14.54
C ILE A 165 8.59 -5.80 15.32
N ASN A 166 8.86 -4.55 14.92
CA ASN A 166 9.76 -3.69 15.63
C ASN A 166 9.09 -3.19 16.94
N PRO A 167 9.60 -3.53 18.12
CA PRO A 167 9.01 -3.11 19.41
C PRO A 167 9.06 -1.58 19.61
N ALA A 168 9.92 -0.88 18.89
CA ALA A 168 10.02 0.59 18.90
C ALA A 168 9.05 1.27 17.93
N MET A 169 8.14 0.54 17.27
CA MET A 169 7.19 1.11 16.32
C MET A 169 6.27 2.13 17.01
N SER A 170 6.44 3.39 16.65
CA SER A 170 5.64 4.52 17.13
C SER A 170 5.70 5.67 16.12
N TRP A 171 4.73 6.57 16.16
CA TRP A 171 4.72 7.74 15.28
C TRP A 171 5.95 8.64 15.48
N ASP A 172 6.41 8.82 16.71
CA ASP A 172 7.58 9.64 17.05
C ASP A 172 8.86 9.02 16.47
N ASN A 173 9.01 7.70 16.55
CA ASN A 173 10.16 7.02 15.98
C ASN A 173 10.11 6.99 14.44
N ILE A 174 8.92 6.89 13.83
CA ILE A 174 8.74 7.03 12.39
C ILE A 174 9.16 8.43 11.95
N GLU A 175 8.74 9.49 12.67
CA GLU A 175 9.13 10.86 12.38
C GLU A 175 10.65 11.05 12.51
N THR A 176 11.25 10.46 13.53
CA THR A 176 12.70 10.47 13.73
C THR A 176 13.45 9.86 12.52
N ILE A 177 12.99 8.71 12.01
CA ILE A 177 13.55 8.08 10.81
C ILE A 177 13.40 8.96 9.57
N LEU A 178 12.23 9.56 9.38
CA LEU A 178 11.95 10.44 8.24
C LEU A 178 12.81 11.70 8.23
N ASN A 179 13.33 12.12 9.36
CA ASN A 179 14.16 13.30 9.53
C ASN A 179 15.67 12.98 9.51
N ARG A 180 16.09 11.72 9.36
CA ARG A 180 17.50 11.33 9.19
C ARG A 180 18.05 11.87 7.87
N ARG A 181 19.14 12.63 7.95
CA ARG A 181 19.86 13.23 6.80
C ARG A 181 20.84 12.23 6.16
#